data_5ca7eae5c2d77e9a52483d4e920388aa
#
_entry.id   5ca7eae5c2d77e9a52483d4e920388aa
#
_cell.length_a   1.000
_cell.length_b   1.000
_cell.length_c   1.000
_cell.angle_alpha   90.00
_cell.angle_beta   90.00
_cell.angle_gamma   90.00
#
_symmetry.space_group_name_H-M   'P 1'
#
loop_
_entity.id
_entity.type
_entity.pdbx_description
1 polymer ?
#
loop_
_entity_poly.entity_id
_entity_poly.type
_entity_poly.pdbx_seq_one_letter_code
_entity_poly.pdbx_strand_id
1 'polypeptide(L)'
;MADRPQFRLTRSIGKWIGAALLGGGLALLGLQAAAQAPGPEVCKGCHEATVNHYAGSVHGTKGNARGPANAGNCSTCHGDGTEHVKAGGGRGVGGIRNLGSKTMPAEEKNAVCQTCHAGGSKRTHWDGSTHQARGNACVSCHTMHSTDKVLTKITQPEVCFACHKQQRAEVQRTFRHPILEGKVACSDCHNPHGSIGKALMKRDSVPETCYQCHAEKRGPFVHSHEPVNEDCSICHNPHGTVADSMLKLRPPFLCHQCHTPHGGFVAGLRGQPGVLNALPGVPGTPLLNSTTGGKSQTNFTQARGCLNCHTQVHGGNNPAFTNPTPQFMLR
;
A
#
# COMPACT_ATOMS: atom_id res chain seq x y z
N MET A 1 -19.65 -1.38 52.46
CA MET A 1 -20.59 -0.45 53.11
C MET A 1 -20.21 0.94 52.64
N ALA A 2 -20.94 1.49 51.66
CA ALA A 2 -21.01 2.91 51.35
C ALA A 2 -22.20 3.11 50.39
N ASP A 3 -23.10 3.96 50.79
CA ASP A 3 -24.43 4.26 50.29
C ASP A 3 -24.48 4.82 48.87
N ARG A 4 -25.53 4.43 48.14
CA ARG A 4 -25.97 5.10 46.91
C ARG A 4 -27.23 5.94 47.23
N PRO A 5 -27.27 7.22 46.86
CA PRO A 5 -28.52 7.98 46.96
C PRO A 5 -29.43 7.69 45.77
N GLN A 6 -30.69 7.34 46.10
CA GLN A 6 -31.78 7.23 45.11
C GLN A 6 -32.39 8.61 44.85
N PHE A 7 -32.49 8.98 43.58
CA PHE A 7 -33.25 10.16 43.15
C PHE A 7 -34.71 9.76 42.89
N ARG A 8 -35.64 10.32 43.67
CA ARG A 8 -37.08 10.22 43.49
C ARG A 8 -37.56 11.23 42.45
N LEU A 9 -38.23 10.75 41.41
CA LEU A 9 -39.05 11.59 40.51
C LEU A 9 -40.39 11.91 41.19
N THR A 10 -40.68 13.19 41.42
CA THR A 10 -42.03 13.68 41.72
C THR A 10 -42.70 14.16 40.42
N ARG A 11 -43.81 13.51 40.09
CA ARG A 11 -44.76 13.95 39.06
C ARG A 11 -45.54 15.15 39.58
N SER A 12 -45.52 16.25 38.84
CA SER A 12 -46.50 17.32 38.99
C SER A 12 -47.39 17.36 37.76
N ILE A 13 -48.68 17.07 37.97
CA ILE A 13 -49.77 17.18 37.00
C ILE A 13 -50.35 18.58 37.16
N GLY A 14 -50.20 19.45 36.21
CA GLY A 14 -50.86 20.74 36.14
C GLY A 14 -51.78 20.80 34.91
N LYS A 15 -53.06 20.72 35.18
CA LYS A 15 -54.15 20.97 34.20
C LYS A 15 -54.24 22.46 33.92
N TRP A 16 -54.19 22.84 32.66
CA TRP A 16 -54.77 24.10 32.21
C TRP A 16 -55.67 23.87 31.01
N ILE A 17 -56.96 24.11 31.21
CA ILE A 17 -57.99 24.22 30.19
C ILE A 17 -58.13 25.71 29.89
N GLY A 18 -58.19 26.06 28.65
CA GLY A 18 -58.55 27.42 28.29
C GLY A 18 -58.50 27.75 26.81
N ALA A 19 -59.68 27.75 26.23
CA ALA A 19 -60.18 28.61 25.17
C ALA A 19 -59.60 28.54 23.73
N ALA A 20 -60.47 28.04 22.89
CA ALA A 20 -60.45 28.19 21.43
C ALA A 20 -60.65 29.67 21.03
N LEU A 21 -59.89 30.12 20.05
CA LEU A 21 -60.28 31.22 19.17
C LEU A 21 -59.92 30.85 17.74
N LEU A 22 -60.93 30.69 16.91
CA LEU A 22 -60.94 30.53 15.48
C LEU A 22 -60.27 31.77 14.81
N GLY A 23 -59.18 31.57 14.15
CA GLY A 23 -58.55 32.52 13.24
C GLY A 23 -58.13 31.76 11.98
N GLY A 24 -59.01 31.69 10.98
CA GLY A 24 -58.72 31.10 9.71
C GLY A 24 -57.73 31.97 8.94
N GLY A 25 -56.46 31.57 8.97
CA GLY A 25 -55.44 32.03 8.02
C GLY A 25 -55.09 30.86 7.10
N LEU A 26 -55.60 30.88 5.87
CA LEU A 26 -55.14 30.03 4.80
C LEU A 26 -53.67 30.43 4.50
N ALA A 27 -52.75 29.86 5.21
CA ALA A 27 -51.33 29.86 4.79
C ALA A 27 -51.23 28.95 3.58
N LEU A 28 -51.28 29.51 2.39
CA LEU A 28 -50.77 28.90 1.15
C LEU A 28 -49.28 28.65 1.37
N LEU A 29 -48.93 27.51 1.97
CA LEU A 29 -47.60 26.92 1.88
C LEU A 29 -47.42 26.56 0.41
N GLY A 30 -46.87 27.51 -0.35
CA GLY A 30 -46.32 27.21 -1.65
C GLY A 30 -45.26 26.13 -1.46
N LEU A 31 -45.61 24.88 -1.74
CA LEU A 31 -44.61 23.85 -2.02
C LEU A 31 -43.81 24.36 -3.23
N GLN A 32 -42.73 25.05 -2.95
CA GLN A 32 -41.69 25.19 -3.98
C GLN A 32 -41.19 23.78 -4.23
N ALA A 33 -41.70 23.16 -5.30
CA ALA A 33 -41.08 21.96 -5.84
C ALA A 33 -39.63 22.33 -6.13
N ALA A 34 -38.74 21.87 -5.27
CA ALA A 34 -37.30 21.98 -5.55
C ALA A 34 -37.10 21.38 -6.95
N ALA A 35 -36.67 22.20 -7.87
CA ALA A 35 -36.43 21.74 -9.25
C ALA A 35 -35.44 20.60 -9.14
N GLN A 36 -35.90 19.40 -9.52
CA GLN A 36 -35.07 18.21 -9.44
C GLN A 36 -33.93 18.37 -10.43
N ALA A 37 -32.69 18.17 -9.96
CA ALA A 37 -31.51 18.28 -10.83
C ALA A 37 -31.65 17.42 -12.10
N PRO A 38 -31.11 17.85 -13.25
CA PRO A 38 -31.27 17.12 -14.52
C PRO A 38 -30.81 15.67 -14.39
N GLY A 39 -31.68 14.74 -14.84
CA GLY A 39 -31.35 13.32 -14.86
C GLY A 39 -30.33 12.95 -15.95
N PRO A 40 -29.83 11.72 -15.94
CA PRO A 40 -28.80 11.25 -16.88
C PRO A 40 -29.23 11.35 -18.35
N GLU A 41 -30.53 11.26 -18.67
CA GLU A 41 -31.02 11.37 -20.02
C GLU A 41 -30.81 12.78 -20.60
N VAL A 42 -30.95 13.81 -19.76
CA VAL A 42 -30.66 15.19 -20.18
C VAL A 42 -29.17 15.35 -20.47
N CYS A 43 -28.32 14.82 -19.60
CA CYS A 43 -26.87 14.86 -19.77
C CYS A 43 -26.43 14.10 -21.05
N LYS A 44 -27.09 12.99 -21.34
CA LYS A 44 -26.79 12.15 -22.50
C LYS A 44 -26.95 12.90 -23.83
N GLY A 45 -27.86 13.86 -23.91
CA GLY A 45 -28.07 14.66 -25.13
C GLY A 45 -26.79 15.34 -25.65
N CYS A 46 -25.84 15.69 -24.75
CA CYS A 46 -24.55 16.27 -25.14
C CYS A 46 -23.35 15.39 -24.75
N HIS A 47 -23.49 14.51 -23.76
CA HIS A 47 -22.40 13.68 -23.19
C HIS A 47 -22.65 12.17 -23.41
N GLU A 48 -23.15 11.77 -24.58
CA GLU A 48 -23.59 10.39 -24.84
C GLU A 48 -22.49 9.35 -24.52
N ALA A 49 -21.29 9.52 -25.04
CA ALA A 49 -20.19 8.59 -24.81
C ALA A 49 -19.85 8.45 -23.32
N THR A 50 -19.82 9.56 -22.59
CA THR A 50 -19.53 9.56 -21.15
C THR A 50 -20.62 8.85 -20.36
N VAL A 51 -21.90 9.09 -20.69
CA VAL A 51 -23.04 8.45 -20.01
C VAL A 51 -23.05 6.94 -20.28
N ASN A 52 -22.79 6.52 -21.51
CA ASN A 52 -22.72 5.11 -21.87
C ASN A 52 -21.57 4.39 -21.16
N HIS A 53 -20.38 4.99 -21.09
CA HIS A 53 -19.25 4.44 -20.34
C HIS A 53 -19.53 4.39 -18.83
N TYR A 54 -20.14 5.45 -18.27
CA TYR A 54 -20.54 5.49 -16.87
C TYR A 54 -21.50 4.37 -16.51
N ALA A 55 -22.49 4.08 -17.35
CA ALA A 55 -23.47 3.01 -17.12
C ALA A 55 -22.80 1.64 -16.91
N GLY A 56 -21.64 1.39 -17.52
CA GLY A 56 -20.82 0.18 -17.33
C GLY A 56 -19.87 0.24 -16.15
N SER A 57 -19.78 1.37 -15.45
CA SER A 57 -18.88 1.53 -14.29
C SER A 57 -19.52 1.04 -12.99
N VAL A 58 -18.69 0.85 -11.95
CA VAL A 58 -19.17 0.49 -10.60
C VAL A 58 -20.17 1.52 -10.05
N HIS A 59 -19.94 2.82 -10.34
CA HIS A 59 -20.82 3.91 -9.91
C HIS A 59 -22.10 4.00 -10.73
N GLY A 60 -22.12 3.53 -11.97
CA GLY A 60 -23.30 3.45 -12.84
C GLY A 60 -24.18 2.23 -12.60
N THR A 61 -23.74 1.29 -11.76
CA THR A 61 -24.47 0.05 -11.49
C THR A 61 -25.70 0.32 -10.60
N LYS A 62 -26.90 0.07 -11.12
CA LYS A 62 -28.17 0.26 -10.41
C LYS A 62 -28.42 -0.75 -9.28
N GLY A 63 -27.71 -1.89 -9.29
CA GLY A 63 -27.84 -2.91 -8.23
C GLY A 63 -27.34 -2.50 -6.85
N ASN A 64 -26.57 -1.42 -6.74
CA ASN A 64 -26.12 -0.87 -5.47
C ASN A 64 -27.01 0.30 -5.06
N ALA A 65 -27.94 0.08 -4.13
CA ALA A 65 -28.90 1.11 -3.65
C ALA A 65 -28.21 2.36 -3.08
N ARG A 66 -26.96 2.24 -2.58
CA ARG A 66 -26.18 3.37 -2.05
C ARG A 66 -25.27 4.02 -3.10
N GLY A 67 -25.25 3.48 -4.31
CA GLY A 67 -24.40 4.00 -5.39
C GLY A 67 -24.97 5.27 -6.02
N PRO A 68 -24.12 6.09 -6.65
CA PRO A 68 -24.52 7.32 -7.32
C PRO A 68 -25.64 7.12 -8.36
N ALA A 69 -25.69 5.97 -9.02
CA ALA A 69 -26.76 5.65 -9.98
C ALA A 69 -28.17 5.68 -9.39
N ASN A 70 -28.31 5.53 -8.08
CA ASN A 70 -29.59 5.56 -7.36
C ASN A 70 -29.76 6.82 -6.49
N ALA A 71 -28.72 7.63 -6.31
CA ALA A 71 -28.67 8.76 -5.38
C ALA A 71 -28.60 10.14 -6.06
N GLY A 72 -28.97 10.28 -7.30
CA GLY A 72 -28.89 11.56 -8.05
C GLY A 72 -27.97 11.49 -9.25
N ASN A 73 -27.36 10.33 -9.50
CA ASN A 73 -26.59 10.06 -10.71
C ASN A 73 -25.43 11.04 -10.95
N CYS A 74 -25.41 11.72 -12.08
CA CYS A 74 -24.35 12.66 -12.46
C CYS A 74 -24.23 13.83 -11.47
N SER A 75 -25.35 14.35 -10.96
CA SER A 75 -25.36 15.47 -10.01
C SER A 75 -24.75 15.13 -8.64
N THR A 76 -24.70 13.86 -8.26
CA THR A 76 -24.03 13.42 -7.01
C THR A 76 -22.56 13.88 -6.97
N CYS A 77 -21.87 13.84 -8.10
CA CYS A 77 -20.48 14.24 -8.21
C CYS A 77 -20.32 15.66 -8.80
N HIS A 78 -21.12 15.97 -9.84
CA HIS A 78 -20.97 17.21 -10.60
C HIS A 78 -21.79 18.38 -10.05
N GLY A 79 -22.72 18.15 -9.13
CA GLY A 79 -23.63 19.17 -8.62
C GLY A 79 -24.86 19.36 -9.53
N ASP A 80 -25.66 20.37 -9.22
CA ASP A 80 -26.84 20.70 -10.02
C ASP A 80 -26.43 21.24 -11.38
N GLY A 81 -26.77 20.52 -12.43
CA GLY A 81 -26.48 20.87 -13.81
C GLY A 81 -27.54 21.77 -14.49
N THR A 82 -28.55 22.23 -13.77
CA THR A 82 -29.68 22.99 -14.36
C THR A 82 -29.21 24.22 -15.13
N GLU A 83 -28.38 25.06 -14.52
CA GLU A 83 -27.86 26.27 -15.16
C GLU A 83 -26.85 25.97 -16.27
N HIS A 84 -26.10 24.86 -16.13
CA HIS A 84 -25.23 24.37 -17.19
C HIS A 84 -26.01 24.00 -18.48
N VAL A 85 -27.11 23.27 -18.29
CA VAL A 85 -28.01 22.88 -19.42
C VAL A 85 -28.67 24.11 -20.02
N LYS A 86 -29.20 25.04 -19.23
CA LYS A 86 -29.81 26.29 -19.70
C LYS A 86 -28.84 27.15 -20.53
N ALA A 87 -27.58 27.17 -20.12
CA ALA A 87 -26.53 27.91 -20.82
C ALA A 87 -26.04 27.23 -22.12
N GLY A 88 -26.59 26.05 -22.46
CA GLY A 88 -26.15 25.28 -23.63
C GLY A 88 -24.80 24.56 -23.41
N GLY A 89 -24.37 24.39 -22.21
CA GLY A 89 -23.14 23.69 -21.87
C GLY A 89 -21.93 24.62 -21.66
N GLY A 90 -20.74 24.06 -21.76
CA GLY A 90 -19.48 24.77 -21.56
C GLY A 90 -18.74 24.32 -20.28
N ARG A 91 -17.42 24.26 -20.36
CA ARG A 91 -16.57 23.77 -19.25
C ARG A 91 -16.60 24.76 -18.07
N GLY A 92 -17.17 24.34 -16.95
CA GLY A 92 -17.30 25.17 -15.74
C GLY A 92 -18.43 26.21 -15.81
N VAL A 93 -19.24 26.23 -16.87
CA VAL A 93 -20.37 27.14 -17.00
C VAL A 93 -21.55 26.60 -16.19
N GLY A 94 -22.31 27.51 -15.56
CA GLY A 94 -23.49 27.15 -14.76
C GLY A 94 -23.19 26.44 -13.44
N GLY A 95 -21.98 26.62 -12.89
CA GLY A 95 -21.61 26.09 -11.57
C GLY A 95 -21.35 24.58 -11.50
N ILE A 96 -21.37 23.90 -12.65
CA ILE A 96 -21.09 22.46 -12.68
C ILE A 96 -19.63 22.16 -12.33
N ARG A 97 -19.41 21.19 -11.45
CA ARG A 97 -18.05 20.83 -11.00
C ARG A 97 -17.33 20.07 -12.10
N ASN A 98 -16.16 20.57 -12.50
CA ASN A 98 -15.24 19.85 -13.37
C ASN A 98 -14.11 19.21 -12.54
N LEU A 99 -14.29 17.97 -12.09
CA LEU A 99 -13.32 17.26 -11.27
C LEU A 99 -12.00 16.96 -12.01
N GLY A 100 -11.98 17.03 -13.34
CA GLY A 100 -10.78 16.95 -14.16
C GLY A 100 -10.04 18.29 -14.33
N SER A 101 -10.58 19.41 -13.81
CA SER A 101 -9.97 20.72 -13.92
C SER A 101 -8.59 20.78 -13.23
N LYS A 102 -7.64 21.44 -13.86
CA LYS A 102 -6.32 21.69 -13.27
C LYS A 102 -6.36 22.84 -12.23
N THR A 103 -7.38 23.67 -12.26
CA THR A 103 -7.53 24.84 -11.39
C THR A 103 -8.30 24.54 -10.11
N MET A 104 -9.11 23.48 -10.08
CA MET A 104 -9.82 23.06 -8.87
C MET A 104 -8.84 22.40 -7.90
N PRO A 105 -8.77 22.83 -6.63
CA PRO A 105 -7.92 22.22 -5.62
C PRO A 105 -8.19 20.73 -5.42
N ALA A 106 -7.16 19.96 -5.09
CA ALA A 106 -7.30 18.51 -4.85
C ALA A 106 -8.25 18.22 -3.70
N GLU A 107 -8.24 19.02 -2.66
CA GLU A 107 -9.14 18.89 -1.50
C GLU A 107 -10.60 19.01 -1.88
N GLU A 108 -10.98 19.99 -2.71
CA GLU A 108 -12.34 20.16 -3.19
C GLU A 108 -12.80 18.95 -4.04
N LYS A 109 -11.92 18.41 -4.88
CA LYS A 109 -12.18 17.20 -5.65
C LYS A 109 -12.39 16.00 -4.73
N ASN A 110 -11.53 15.85 -3.72
CA ASN A 110 -11.55 14.74 -2.78
C ASN A 110 -12.79 14.79 -1.89
N ALA A 111 -13.22 15.98 -1.46
CA ALA A 111 -14.40 16.17 -0.66
C ALA A 111 -15.66 15.56 -1.32
N VAL A 112 -15.78 15.67 -2.65
CA VAL A 112 -16.88 15.05 -3.40
C VAL A 112 -16.90 13.52 -3.21
N CYS A 113 -15.74 12.88 -3.30
CA CYS A 113 -15.63 11.43 -3.14
C CYS A 113 -15.83 11.00 -1.68
N GLN A 114 -15.32 11.79 -0.76
CA GLN A 114 -15.36 11.52 0.67
C GLN A 114 -16.76 11.60 1.28
N THR A 115 -17.72 12.24 0.61
CA THR A 115 -19.14 12.18 1.05
C THR A 115 -19.64 10.74 1.25
N CYS A 116 -19.12 9.80 0.47
CA CYS A 116 -19.45 8.38 0.56
C CYS A 116 -18.25 7.51 0.96
N HIS A 117 -17.04 7.94 0.65
CA HIS A 117 -15.82 7.13 0.78
C HIS A 117 -14.93 7.48 1.99
N ALA A 118 -15.37 8.36 2.91
CA ALA A 118 -14.59 8.70 4.10
C ALA A 118 -14.35 7.49 5.03
N GLY A 119 -15.37 6.65 5.21
CA GLY A 119 -15.37 5.56 6.19
C GLY A 119 -14.91 4.20 5.67
N GLY A 120 -13.72 4.08 5.09
CA GLY A 120 -13.23 2.78 4.63
C GLY A 120 -11.87 2.42 5.21
N SER A 121 -11.70 1.20 5.77
CA SER A 121 -10.45 0.75 6.38
C SER A 121 -9.21 0.92 5.51
N LYS A 122 -9.36 0.81 4.19
CA LYS A 122 -8.25 1.02 3.24
C LYS A 122 -7.88 2.50 3.06
N ARG A 123 -8.70 3.45 3.52
CA ARG A 123 -8.54 4.90 3.34
C ARG A 123 -8.40 5.66 4.65
N THR A 124 -8.41 4.96 5.78
CA THR A 124 -8.31 5.56 7.12
C THR A 124 -7.12 6.50 7.28
N HIS A 125 -6.04 6.22 6.58
CA HIS A 125 -4.81 7.01 6.62
C HIS A 125 -4.64 7.94 5.42
N TRP A 126 -5.73 8.26 4.69
CA TRP A 126 -5.64 9.18 3.55
C TRP A 126 -5.21 10.57 4.00
N ASP A 127 -5.87 11.08 5.03
CA ASP A 127 -5.52 12.37 5.60
C ASP A 127 -4.13 12.30 6.26
N GLY A 128 -3.24 13.18 5.81
CA GLY A 128 -1.83 13.16 6.18
C GLY A 128 -0.96 12.19 5.38
N SER A 129 -1.52 11.41 4.45
CA SER A 129 -0.72 10.53 3.60
C SER A 129 0.20 11.30 2.66
N THR A 130 1.28 10.65 2.23
CA THR A 130 2.23 11.24 1.27
C THR A 130 1.55 11.67 -0.03
N HIS A 131 0.58 10.92 -0.53
CA HIS A 131 -0.13 11.26 -1.76
C HIS A 131 -1.04 12.48 -1.56
N GLN A 132 -1.78 12.56 -0.45
CA GLN A 132 -2.59 13.73 -0.13
C GLN A 132 -1.71 14.97 0.06
N ALA A 133 -0.66 14.87 0.87
CA ALA A 133 0.27 15.97 1.14
C ALA A 133 0.96 16.52 -0.12
N ARG A 134 1.04 15.71 -1.18
CA ARG A 134 1.53 16.09 -2.51
C ARG A 134 0.46 16.61 -3.45
N GLY A 135 -0.75 16.88 -2.96
CA GLY A 135 -1.85 17.43 -3.75
C GLY A 135 -2.48 16.45 -4.74
N ASN A 136 -2.38 15.14 -4.51
CA ASN A 136 -3.06 14.18 -5.36
C ASN A 136 -4.56 14.15 -5.06
N ALA A 137 -5.36 14.21 -6.11
CA ALA A 137 -6.79 14.00 -6.02
C ALA A 137 -7.14 12.52 -6.28
N CYS A 138 -8.27 12.05 -5.76
CA CYS A 138 -8.77 10.69 -6.04
C CYS A 138 -8.82 10.41 -7.54
N VAL A 139 -9.28 11.40 -8.33
CA VAL A 139 -9.37 11.33 -9.80
C VAL A 139 -8.01 11.35 -10.51
N SER A 140 -6.91 11.57 -9.81
CA SER A 140 -5.57 11.46 -10.40
C SER A 140 -5.19 10.00 -10.68
N CYS A 141 -5.82 9.07 -9.95
CA CYS A 141 -5.58 7.63 -10.06
C CYS A 141 -6.84 6.87 -10.51
N HIS A 142 -8.02 7.28 -10.03
CA HIS A 142 -9.29 6.61 -10.24
C HIS A 142 -10.09 7.19 -11.42
N THR A 143 -10.68 6.30 -12.21
CA THR A 143 -11.55 6.65 -13.35
C THR A 143 -13.00 6.32 -13.01
N MET A 144 -13.90 7.35 -13.05
CA MET A 144 -15.29 7.19 -12.63
C MET A 144 -16.24 6.82 -13.76
N HIS A 145 -15.94 7.25 -14.99
CA HIS A 145 -16.80 7.07 -16.13
C HIS A 145 -16.50 5.81 -16.96
N SER A 146 -15.57 4.98 -16.52
CA SER A 146 -15.19 3.74 -17.20
C SER A 146 -14.65 2.72 -16.23
N THR A 147 -14.23 1.55 -16.72
CA THR A 147 -13.51 0.57 -15.91
C THR A 147 -12.26 1.22 -15.31
N ASP A 148 -12.16 1.16 -14.00
CA ASP A 148 -11.08 1.78 -13.28
C ASP A 148 -9.81 0.92 -13.35
N LYS A 149 -8.81 1.41 -14.08
CA LYS A 149 -7.54 0.71 -14.33
C LYS A 149 -6.78 0.40 -13.04
N VAL A 150 -6.95 1.20 -11.99
CA VAL A 150 -6.22 1.00 -10.73
C VAL A 150 -6.75 -0.20 -9.95
N LEU A 151 -7.96 -0.67 -10.23
CA LEU A 151 -8.58 -1.80 -9.56
C LEU A 151 -8.22 -3.16 -10.17
N THR A 152 -7.57 -3.18 -11.32
CA THR A 152 -7.20 -4.41 -12.03
C THR A 152 -5.68 -4.58 -11.99
N LYS A 153 -5.20 -5.73 -11.51
CA LYS A 153 -3.76 -5.98 -11.30
C LYS A 153 -2.91 -5.72 -12.53
N ILE A 154 -3.37 -6.15 -13.70
CA ILE A 154 -2.62 -6.01 -14.95
C ILE A 154 -2.51 -4.55 -15.44
N THR A 155 -3.50 -3.71 -15.14
CA THR A 155 -3.54 -2.32 -15.60
C THR A 155 -3.10 -1.31 -14.53
N GLN A 156 -3.11 -1.71 -13.26
CA GLN A 156 -2.74 -0.85 -12.13
C GLN A 156 -1.34 -0.23 -12.28
N PRO A 157 -0.29 -0.97 -12.70
CA PRO A 157 1.06 -0.42 -12.81
C PRO A 157 1.14 0.79 -13.74
N GLU A 158 0.38 0.81 -14.83
CA GLU A 158 0.35 1.93 -15.78
C GLU A 158 -0.06 3.25 -15.10
N VAL A 159 -1.03 3.19 -14.19
CA VAL A 159 -1.48 4.35 -13.42
C VAL A 159 -0.38 4.84 -12.50
N CYS A 160 0.26 3.94 -11.77
CA CYS A 160 1.35 4.27 -10.83
C CYS A 160 2.59 4.82 -11.55
N PHE A 161 2.94 4.23 -12.68
CA PHE A 161 4.13 4.61 -13.47
C PHE A 161 4.02 5.98 -14.13
N ALA A 162 2.85 6.60 -14.13
CA ALA A 162 2.73 7.99 -14.55
C ALA A 162 3.66 8.91 -13.76
N CYS A 163 3.82 8.63 -12.45
CA CYS A 163 4.69 9.37 -11.54
C CYS A 163 5.91 8.56 -11.07
N HIS A 164 5.77 7.26 -10.81
CA HIS A 164 6.81 6.38 -10.28
C HIS A 164 7.73 5.83 -11.38
N LYS A 165 8.53 6.71 -11.99
CA LYS A 165 9.39 6.39 -13.15
C LYS A 165 10.53 5.43 -12.82
N GLN A 166 11.10 5.55 -11.60
CA GLN A 166 12.16 4.65 -11.16
C GLN A 166 11.64 3.22 -11.04
N GLN A 167 10.49 3.03 -10.37
CA GLN A 167 9.88 1.71 -10.21
C GLN A 167 9.48 1.11 -11.56
N ARG A 168 9.02 1.95 -12.50
CA ARG A 168 8.78 1.51 -13.89
C ARG A 168 10.04 0.93 -14.53
N ALA A 169 11.20 1.56 -14.35
CA ALA A 169 12.46 1.05 -14.87
C ALA A 169 12.92 -0.23 -14.15
N GLU A 170 12.72 -0.28 -12.83
CA GLU A 170 13.13 -1.43 -12.02
C GLU A 170 12.34 -2.70 -12.37
N VAL A 171 11.03 -2.61 -12.58
CA VAL A 171 10.20 -3.78 -12.93
C VAL A 171 10.46 -4.32 -14.34
N GLN A 172 11.29 -3.66 -15.14
CA GLN A 172 11.74 -4.18 -16.43
C GLN A 172 13.03 -5.04 -16.32
N ARG A 173 13.65 -5.08 -15.13
CA ARG A 173 14.88 -5.84 -14.92
C ARG A 173 14.62 -7.35 -14.93
N THR A 174 15.70 -8.12 -15.07
CA THR A 174 15.64 -9.58 -15.25
C THR A 174 14.98 -10.29 -14.06
N PHE A 175 15.39 -9.93 -12.85
CA PHE A 175 14.88 -10.55 -11.62
C PHE A 175 13.93 -9.57 -10.93
N ARG A 176 12.63 -9.84 -11.01
CA ARG A 176 11.55 -8.98 -10.49
C ARG A 176 10.36 -9.80 -10.02
N HIS A 177 9.49 -9.20 -9.24
CA HIS A 177 8.16 -9.78 -9.07
C HIS A 177 7.35 -9.70 -10.37
N PRO A 178 6.43 -10.63 -10.63
CA PRO A 178 5.65 -10.68 -11.87
C PRO A 178 4.52 -9.64 -11.89
N ILE A 179 4.95 -8.35 -11.81
CA ILE A 179 4.05 -7.19 -11.81
C ILE A 179 3.46 -6.95 -13.20
N LEU A 180 4.32 -7.02 -14.23
CA LEU A 180 3.89 -6.80 -15.61
C LEU A 180 3.00 -7.90 -16.13
N GLU A 181 3.07 -9.08 -15.54
CA GLU A 181 2.23 -10.24 -15.83
C GLU A 181 0.91 -10.23 -15.04
N GLY A 182 0.67 -9.20 -14.23
CA GLY A 182 -0.55 -9.03 -13.44
C GLY A 182 -0.74 -10.03 -12.30
N LYS A 183 0.29 -10.79 -11.94
CA LYS A 183 0.24 -11.74 -10.80
C LYS A 183 0.38 -11.00 -9.47
N VAL A 184 1.23 -9.98 -9.44
CA VAL A 184 1.45 -9.08 -8.29
C VAL A 184 1.10 -7.66 -8.71
N ALA A 185 0.39 -6.93 -7.86
CA ALA A 185 0.06 -5.53 -8.05
C ALA A 185 0.84 -4.64 -7.06
N CYS A 186 1.01 -3.38 -7.38
CA CYS A 186 1.60 -2.41 -6.46
C CYS A 186 0.85 -2.39 -5.13
N SER A 187 -0.48 -2.49 -5.19
CA SER A 187 -1.37 -2.53 -4.01
C SER A 187 -1.35 -3.85 -3.24
N ASP A 188 -0.65 -4.88 -3.69
CA ASP A 188 -0.46 -6.08 -2.87
C ASP A 188 0.53 -5.82 -1.72
N CYS A 189 1.50 -4.92 -1.93
CA CYS A 189 2.49 -4.52 -0.95
C CYS A 189 2.25 -3.12 -0.35
N HIS A 190 1.73 -2.18 -1.15
CA HIS A 190 1.54 -0.78 -0.75
C HIS A 190 0.07 -0.42 -0.56
N ASN A 191 -0.21 0.49 0.38
CA ASN A 191 -1.51 1.17 0.47
C ASN A 191 -1.35 2.62 0.00
N PRO A 192 -1.70 2.95 -1.25
CA PRO A 192 -1.53 4.31 -1.78
C PRO A 192 -2.39 5.37 -1.08
N HIS A 193 -3.40 4.93 -0.32
CA HIS A 193 -4.24 5.83 0.49
C HIS A 193 -3.62 6.17 1.86
N GLY A 194 -2.43 5.67 2.15
CA GLY A 194 -1.75 5.89 3.42
C GLY A 194 -1.66 4.64 4.28
N SER A 195 -0.59 4.55 5.04
CA SER A 195 -0.35 3.54 6.07
C SER A 195 0.66 4.07 7.08
N ILE A 196 0.78 3.41 8.20
CA ILE A 196 1.83 3.70 9.20
C ILE A 196 3.17 3.05 8.82
N GLY A 197 3.16 2.06 7.93
CA GLY A 197 4.35 1.37 7.47
C GLY A 197 5.24 2.24 6.57
N LYS A 198 6.54 1.99 6.64
CA LYS A 198 7.55 2.63 5.77
C LYS A 198 7.15 2.50 4.29
N ALA A 199 7.33 3.57 3.52
CA ALA A 199 7.01 3.60 2.08
C ALA A 199 5.56 3.17 1.74
N LEU A 200 4.62 3.48 2.62
CA LEU A 200 3.21 3.11 2.50
C LEU A 200 2.98 1.58 2.43
N MET A 201 3.80 0.78 3.11
CA MET A 201 3.59 -0.66 3.20
C MET A 201 2.25 -0.97 3.85
N LYS A 202 1.57 -2.03 3.38
CA LYS A 202 0.25 -2.45 3.91
C LYS A 202 0.29 -2.92 5.35
N ARG A 203 1.43 -3.41 5.80
CA ARG A 203 1.67 -3.84 7.19
C ARG A 203 2.63 -2.86 7.85
N ASP A 204 2.74 -2.98 9.14
CA ASP A 204 3.52 -2.07 9.98
C ASP A 204 5.02 -2.14 9.70
N SER A 205 5.48 -3.29 9.19
CA SER A 205 6.87 -3.49 8.79
C SER A 205 7.01 -4.10 7.40
N VAL A 206 8.21 -3.97 6.83
CA VAL A 206 8.57 -4.60 5.55
C VAL A 206 8.49 -6.14 5.67
N PRO A 207 9.09 -6.80 6.69
CA PRO A 207 8.99 -8.24 6.83
C PRO A 207 7.54 -8.73 6.91
N GLU A 208 6.67 -8.10 7.71
CA GLU A 208 5.27 -8.50 7.82
C GLU A 208 4.50 -8.36 6.48
N THR A 209 4.89 -7.42 5.63
CA THR A 209 4.33 -7.31 4.28
C THR A 209 4.81 -8.46 3.39
N CYS A 210 6.11 -8.81 3.45
CA CYS A 210 6.69 -9.89 2.65
C CYS A 210 6.15 -11.26 3.07
N TYR A 211 5.98 -11.49 4.36
CA TYR A 211 5.50 -12.77 4.92
C TYR A 211 4.07 -13.13 4.52
N GLN A 212 3.30 -12.21 3.96
CA GLN A 212 1.98 -12.55 3.43
C GLN A 212 2.06 -13.59 2.29
N CYS A 213 3.20 -13.63 1.59
CA CYS A 213 3.46 -14.58 0.50
C CYS A 213 4.69 -15.47 0.78
N HIS A 214 5.68 -14.95 1.50
CA HIS A 214 6.95 -15.62 1.83
C HIS A 214 6.96 -16.10 3.29
N ALA A 215 5.90 -16.79 3.70
CA ALA A 215 5.72 -17.25 5.07
C ALA A 215 6.87 -18.17 5.54
N GLU A 216 7.50 -18.91 4.63
CA GLU A 216 8.61 -19.82 4.89
C GLU A 216 9.90 -19.08 5.35
N LYS A 217 9.97 -17.77 5.13
CA LYS A 217 11.10 -16.92 5.59
C LYS A 217 10.87 -16.32 6.98
N ARG A 218 9.68 -16.50 7.54
CA ARG A 218 9.33 -15.93 8.85
C ARG A 218 9.99 -16.68 10.02
N GLY A 219 10.21 -17.96 9.86
CA GLY A 219 10.63 -18.82 10.96
C GLY A 219 9.45 -19.33 11.80
N PRO A 220 9.65 -19.62 13.07
CA PRO A 220 10.86 -19.39 13.87
C PRO A 220 12.06 -20.25 13.47
N PHE A 221 13.25 -19.67 13.56
CA PHE A 221 14.50 -20.37 13.33
C PHE A 221 15.29 -20.48 14.64
N VAL A 222 16.00 -21.60 14.84
CA VAL A 222 16.90 -21.77 15.98
C VAL A 222 18.03 -20.74 15.91
N HIS A 223 18.51 -20.46 14.70
CA HIS A 223 19.52 -19.47 14.41
C HIS A 223 18.97 -18.48 13.39
N SER A 224 18.62 -17.29 13.85
CA SER A 224 18.14 -16.20 12.99
C SER A 224 19.33 -15.39 12.47
N HIS A 225 19.19 -14.87 11.26
CA HIS A 225 20.09 -13.86 10.73
C HIS A 225 19.44 -12.49 10.95
N GLU A 226 20.02 -11.68 11.81
CA GLU A 226 19.41 -10.46 12.33
C GLU A 226 18.85 -9.51 11.25
N PRO A 227 19.59 -9.18 10.16
CA PRO A 227 19.08 -8.30 9.13
C PRO A 227 17.79 -8.79 8.45
N VAL A 228 17.53 -10.11 8.47
CA VAL A 228 16.31 -10.70 7.92
C VAL A 228 15.09 -10.34 8.76
N ASN A 229 15.27 -10.26 10.07
CA ASN A 229 14.21 -9.88 11.00
C ASN A 229 13.93 -8.36 10.97
N GLU A 230 14.95 -7.57 10.64
CA GLU A 230 14.84 -6.10 10.61
C GLU A 230 14.13 -5.61 9.34
N ASP A 231 14.69 -5.88 8.17
CA ASP A 231 14.14 -5.37 6.89
C ASP A 231 14.66 -6.18 5.70
N CYS A 232 13.78 -6.90 5.01
CA CYS A 232 14.11 -7.65 3.79
C CYS A 232 14.74 -6.75 2.72
N SER A 233 14.41 -5.47 2.71
CA SER A 233 14.96 -4.51 1.75
C SER A 233 16.41 -4.12 2.01
N ILE A 234 17.05 -4.59 3.08
CA ILE A 234 18.51 -4.47 3.26
C ILE A 234 19.21 -5.20 2.11
N CYS A 235 18.76 -6.40 1.79
CA CYS A 235 19.39 -7.26 0.78
C CYS A 235 18.64 -7.27 -0.56
N HIS A 236 17.32 -7.15 -0.56
CA HIS A 236 16.49 -7.27 -1.76
C HIS A 236 15.91 -5.93 -2.23
N ASN A 237 15.74 -5.79 -3.55
CA ASN A 237 14.87 -4.77 -4.15
C ASN A 237 13.68 -5.47 -4.82
N PRO A 238 12.49 -5.43 -4.21
CA PRO A 238 11.31 -6.17 -4.68
C PRO A 238 10.77 -5.70 -6.03
N HIS A 239 11.14 -4.50 -6.48
CA HIS A 239 10.74 -4.02 -7.79
C HIS A 239 11.55 -4.65 -8.93
N GLY A 240 12.80 -5.01 -8.68
CA GLY A 240 13.62 -5.73 -9.63
C GLY A 240 15.08 -5.30 -9.66
N THR A 241 15.95 -6.26 -9.97
CA THR A 241 17.39 -6.09 -10.08
C THR A 241 17.96 -6.91 -11.23
N VAL A 242 19.26 -6.76 -11.47
CA VAL A 242 20.03 -7.58 -12.40
C VAL A 242 20.74 -8.76 -11.70
N ALA A 243 20.60 -8.85 -10.39
CA ALA A 243 21.15 -9.95 -9.60
C ALA A 243 20.04 -10.95 -9.25
N ASP A 244 20.39 -12.23 -9.24
CA ASP A 244 19.46 -13.30 -8.92
C ASP A 244 18.76 -13.07 -7.58
N SER A 245 17.56 -13.62 -7.46
CA SER A 245 16.70 -13.48 -6.27
C SER A 245 16.41 -12.03 -5.86
N MET A 246 16.46 -11.10 -6.83
CA MET A 246 16.27 -9.65 -6.61
C MET A 246 17.24 -9.05 -5.58
N LEU A 247 18.45 -9.59 -5.47
CA LEU A 247 19.48 -9.02 -4.60
C LEU A 247 19.93 -7.66 -5.11
N LYS A 248 20.20 -6.72 -4.20
CA LYS A 248 20.73 -5.39 -4.57
C LYS A 248 22.13 -5.45 -5.17
N LEU A 249 22.93 -6.37 -4.67
CA LEU A 249 24.26 -6.68 -5.17
C LEU A 249 24.43 -8.21 -5.28
N ARG A 250 25.28 -8.65 -6.18
CA ARG A 250 25.62 -10.08 -6.28
C ARG A 250 26.53 -10.49 -5.11
N PRO A 251 26.34 -11.72 -4.55
CA PRO A 251 27.35 -12.30 -3.69
C PRO A 251 28.70 -12.45 -4.43
N PRO A 252 29.85 -12.25 -3.79
CA PRO A 252 30.01 -12.00 -2.35
C PRO A 252 29.88 -10.52 -1.94
N PHE A 253 29.76 -9.58 -2.88
CA PHE A 253 29.78 -8.14 -2.60
C PHE A 253 28.66 -7.68 -1.67
N LEU A 254 27.48 -8.29 -1.76
CA LEU A 254 26.38 -8.02 -0.84
C LEU A 254 26.77 -8.37 0.60
N CYS A 255 27.37 -9.56 0.78
CA CYS A 255 27.73 -10.06 2.09
C CYS A 255 28.87 -9.21 2.73
N HIS A 256 29.81 -8.74 1.89
CA HIS A 256 30.95 -7.95 2.33
C HIS A 256 30.59 -6.55 2.85
N GLN A 257 29.35 -6.10 2.68
CA GLN A 257 28.91 -4.82 3.27
C GLN A 257 28.87 -4.89 4.81
N CYS A 258 28.70 -6.09 5.36
CA CYS A 258 28.61 -6.32 6.82
C CYS A 258 29.61 -7.36 7.32
N HIS A 259 30.02 -8.30 6.46
CA HIS A 259 30.91 -9.40 6.82
C HIS A 259 32.28 -9.24 6.20
N THR A 260 33.32 -9.41 7.03
CA THR A 260 34.66 -9.62 6.51
C THR A 260 34.76 -11.04 5.93
N PRO A 261 35.46 -11.23 4.79
CA PRO A 261 35.72 -12.58 4.27
C PRO A 261 36.38 -13.47 5.31
N HIS A 262 36.16 -14.78 5.21
CA HIS A 262 36.84 -15.77 6.02
C HIS A 262 38.35 -15.57 5.97
N GLY A 263 38.89 -15.02 6.99
CA GLY A 263 40.26 -14.53 7.03
C GLY A 263 40.38 -13.28 7.88
N GLY A 264 39.28 -12.56 8.06
CA GLY A 264 39.16 -11.53 9.09
C GLY A 264 38.99 -12.15 10.47
N PHE A 265 39.18 -11.34 11.46
CA PHE A 265 39.11 -11.71 12.86
C PHE A 265 37.63 -11.95 13.25
N VAL A 266 37.16 -13.19 13.22
CA VAL A 266 35.86 -13.53 13.82
C VAL A 266 36.12 -13.97 15.27
N ALA A 267 35.90 -13.04 16.19
CA ALA A 267 35.98 -13.34 17.61
C ALA A 267 35.04 -14.50 17.96
N GLY A 268 35.52 -15.54 18.57
CA GLY A 268 34.74 -16.70 19.02
C GLY A 268 34.79 -17.96 18.13
N LEU A 269 35.31 -17.88 16.91
CA LEU A 269 35.45 -19.06 16.04
C LEU A 269 36.90 -19.59 15.99
N ARG A 270 37.75 -19.13 16.90
CA ARG A 270 39.13 -19.58 16.97
C ARG A 270 39.19 -21.08 17.33
N GLY A 271 40.00 -21.83 16.60
CA GLY A 271 40.25 -23.24 16.88
C GLY A 271 39.21 -24.21 16.32
N GLN A 272 38.22 -23.75 15.58
CA GLN A 272 37.24 -24.67 14.99
C GLN A 272 37.75 -25.21 13.64
N PRO A 273 37.62 -26.53 13.40
CA PRO A 273 37.93 -27.11 12.10
C PRO A 273 37.10 -26.44 11.01
N GLY A 274 37.75 -26.02 9.93
CA GLY A 274 37.10 -25.38 8.77
C GLY A 274 36.97 -23.85 8.87
N VAL A 275 37.34 -23.23 9.97
CA VAL A 275 37.45 -21.77 10.05
C VAL A 275 38.75 -21.33 9.42
N LEU A 276 38.66 -20.45 8.44
CA LEU A 276 39.77 -20.00 7.59
C LEU A 276 40.72 -18.99 8.27
N ASN A 277 40.63 -18.85 9.59
CA ASN A 277 41.50 -18.00 10.38
C ASN A 277 42.55 -18.82 11.12
N ALA A 278 43.69 -18.86 10.53
CA ALA A 278 44.87 -19.29 11.26
C ALA A 278 45.53 -18.10 11.97
N LEU A 279 45.60 -18.14 13.27
CA LEU A 279 46.52 -17.31 14.00
C LEU A 279 47.84 -18.09 14.13
N PRO A 280 48.99 -17.51 13.72
CA PRO A 280 50.27 -18.13 13.95
C PRO A 280 50.44 -18.48 15.43
N GLY A 281 50.77 -19.73 15.71
CA GLY A 281 51.06 -20.19 17.09
C GLY A 281 49.88 -20.61 17.95
N VAL A 282 48.63 -20.65 17.41
CA VAL A 282 47.49 -21.19 18.15
C VAL A 282 47.22 -22.64 17.73
N PRO A 283 47.44 -23.63 18.62
CA PRO A 283 47.20 -25.04 18.29
C PRO A 283 45.75 -25.29 17.88
N GLY A 284 45.58 -26.09 16.84
CA GLY A 284 44.27 -26.50 16.31
C GLY A 284 43.64 -25.54 15.30
N THR A 285 44.22 -24.41 14.97
CA THR A 285 43.80 -23.56 13.85
C THR A 285 44.61 -23.89 12.63
N PRO A 286 44.00 -24.43 11.56
CA PRO A 286 44.72 -24.65 10.33
C PRO A 286 45.10 -23.29 9.74
N LEU A 287 46.36 -23.11 9.38
CA LEU A 287 46.79 -21.99 8.59
C LEU A 287 46.11 -22.06 7.23
N LEU A 288 45.44 -21.00 6.82
CA LEU A 288 44.83 -20.93 5.48
C LEU A 288 45.86 -21.30 4.39
N ASN A 289 47.09 -20.88 4.60
CA ASN A 289 48.21 -21.19 3.70
C ASN A 289 48.56 -22.68 3.65
N SER A 290 48.39 -23.43 4.74
CA SER A 290 48.69 -24.87 4.76
C SER A 290 47.55 -25.69 4.17
N THR A 291 46.29 -25.26 4.33
CA THR A 291 45.13 -25.97 3.80
C THR A 291 44.79 -25.65 2.36
N THR A 292 45.27 -24.51 1.87
CA THR A 292 44.99 -24.02 0.50
C THR A 292 46.21 -23.99 -0.43
N GLY A 293 47.30 -24.60 -0.02
CA GLY A 293 48.53 -24.60 -0.83
C GLY A 293 49.17 -23.21 -1.04
N GLY A 294 49.09 -22.33 -0.01
CA GLY A 294 49.68 -20.99 -0.04
C GLY A 294 48.81 -19.93 -0.74
N LYS A 295 47.59 -20.25 -1.11
CA LYS A 295 46.69 -19.29 -1.76
C LYS A 295 46.16 -18.28 -0.73
N SER A 296 46.06 -17.01 -1.14
CA SER A 296 45.54 -15.95 -0.29
C SER A 296 44.07 -16.17 0.06
N GLN A 297 43.62 -15.61 1.17
CA GLN A 297 42.22 -15.61 1.59
C GLN A 297 41.30 -14.98 0.54
N THR A 298 41.77 -13.94 -0.12
CA THR A 298 41.05 -13.27 -1.20
C THR A 298 40.77 -14.24 -2.35
N ASN A 299 41.72 -15.06 -2.73
CA ASN A 299 41.51 -16.06 -3.78
C ASN A 299 40.51 -17.13 -3.38
N PHE A 300 40.46 -17.52 -2.11
CA PHE A 300 39.50 -18.49 -1.63
C PHE A 300 38.07 -17.95 -1.68
N THR A 301 37.86 -16.71 -1.28
CA THR A 301 36.54 -16.07 -1.28
C THR A 301 36.09 -15.65 -2.67
N GLN A 302 37.00 -15.24 -3.52
CA GLN A 302 36.69 -14.90 -4.92
C GLN A 302 36.39 -16.13 -5.78
N ALA A 303 37.01 -17.26 -5.50
CA ALA A 303 36.80 -18.50 -6.25
C ALA A 303 35.51 -19.24 -5.85
N ARG A 304 34.93 -18.91 -4.70
CA ARG A 304 33.72 -19.58 -4.17
C ARG A 304 32.75 -18.55 -3.61
N GLY A 305 31.52 -18.55 -4.12
CA GLY A 305 30.47 -17.70 -3.57
C GLY A 305 30.12 -18.12 -2.13
N CYS A 306 29.77 -17.16 -1.29
CA CYS A 306 29.38 -17.40 0.11
C CYS A 306 28.23 -18.41 0.20
N LEU A 307 27.29 -18.34 -0.73
CA LEU A 307 26.12 -19.21 -0.81
C LEU A 307 26.45 -20.67 -1.16
N ASN A 308 27.65 -20.99 -1.61
CA ASN A 308 28.07 -22.37 -1.82
C ASN A 308 28.17 -23.17 -0.52
N CYS A 309 28.37 -22.44 0.60
CA CYS A 309 28.46 -23.01 1.94
C CYS A 309 27.34 -22.49 2.85
N HIS A 310 27.04 -21.18 2.80
CA HIS A 310 26.03 -20.54 3.64
C HIS A 310 24.68 -20.48 2.92
N THR A 311 23.98 -21.61 2.84
CA THR A 311 22.73 -21.72 2.09
C THR A 311 21.52 -21.22 2.86
N GLN A 312 21.59 -21.14 4.21
CA GLN A 312 20.51 -20.76 5.09
C GLN A 312 20.63 -19.32 5.62
N VAL A 313 20.84 -18.39 4.72
CA VAL A 313 21.08 -16.97 5.08
C VAL A 313 19.87 -16.27 5.72
N HIS A 314 18.66 -16.81 5.54
CA HIS A 314 17.44 -16.28 6.17
C HIS A 314 17.23 -16.80 7.61
N GLY A 315 17.95 -17.84 7.98
CA GLY A 315 17.88 -18.52 9.26
C GLY A 315 17.94 -20.05 9.08
N GLY A 316 18.45 -20.74 10.08
CA GLY A 316 18.63 -22.17 10.05
C GLY A 316 18.14 -22.85 11.32
N ASN A 317 17.74 -24.12 11.20
CA ASN A 317 17.28 -24.95 12.32
C ASN A 317 18.29 -26.03 12.70
N ASN A 318 19.52 -25.95 12.17
CA ASN A 318 20.57 -26.87 12.58
C ASN A 318 20.95 -26.59 14.05
N PRO A 319 20.75 -27.54 14.97
CA PRO A 319 21.07 -27.36 16.38
C PRO A 319 22.57 -27.30 16.68
N ALA A 320 23.41 -27.77 15.73
CA ALA A 320 24.84 -27.77 15.90
C ALA A 320 25.40 -26.35 15.73
N PHE A 321 25.82 -25.75 16.84
CA PHE A 321 26.52 -24.46 16.81
C PHE A 321 27.92 -24.57 16.19
N THR A 322 28.49 -25.74 16.32
CA THR A 322 29.83 -26.08 15.83
C THR A 322 29.83 -27.43 15.14
N ASN A 323 30.74 -27.66 14.24
CA ASN A 323 31.12 -28.88 13.55
C ASN A 323 30.12 -30.07 13.55
N PRO A 324 29.84 -30.71 12.40
CA PRO A 324 30.53 -30.47 11.13
C PRO A 324 29.91 -29.34 10.29
N THR A 325 28.73 -28.90 10.62
CA THR A 325 27.99 -27.89 9.86
C THR A 325 27.66 -26.68 10.71
N PRO A 326 28.29 -25.51 10.50
CA PRO A 326 27.91 -24.26 11.15
C PRO A 326 26.47 -23.89 10.91
N GLN A 327 25.91 -23.12 11.84
CA GLN A 327 24.47 -22.78 11.94
C GLN A 327 23.80 -22.28 10.65
N PHE A 328 24.53 -21.71 9.70
CA PHE A 328 24.00 -21.24 8.42
C PHE A 328 24.48 -22.08 7.24
N MET A 329 25.10 -23.22 7.48
CA MET A 329 25.45 -24.17 6.44
C MET A 329 24.42 -25.30 6.41
N LEU A 330 23.85 -25.54 5.27
CA LEU A 330 23.04 -26.72 4.95
C LEU A 330 21.98 -27.05 6.05
N ARG A 331 20.79 -26.48 5.91
CA ARG A 331 19.57 -26.72 6.69
C ARG A 331 19.57 -26.14 8.10
#